data_9efcb2d7f18782b3b04a07e611c50f60
#
_entry.id   9efcb2d7f18782b3b04a07e611c50f60
#
_cell.length_a   1.000
_cell.length_b   1.000
_cell.length_c   1.000
_cell.angle_alpha   90.00
_cell.angle_beta   90.00
_cell.angle_gamma   90.00
#
_symmetry.space_group_name_H-M   'P 1'
#
loop_
_entity.id
_entity.type
_entity.pdbx_description
1 polymer ?
#
loop_
_entity_poly.entity_id
_entity_poly.type
_entity_poly.pdbx_seq_one_letter_code
_entity_poly.pdbx_strand_id
1 'polypeptide(L)'
;LHNTSVTKDVASYYIIQNVGSVLEKDNQQGLAHFLEHMAFNGTKDFPGKGILNKMQEHGLVFGKDINAYTSFDETVYNINNIPTTPELIDTGLSILQNWSNYLSLTEEEIDSERGVIKEEWRTRQNGQMRVLQQSLPVMFGNSKYSERLPIGLMNIVEGFDYKALRDFYHDWYRTDLQAIAVVGDINVDEIEQKIIKQFSDIPDRTLYRYHARDVSRISNYSFRWAAAS
;
A
#
# COMPACT_ATOMS: atom_id res chain seq x y z
N LEU A 1 6.73 16.27 -16.35
CA LEU A 1 5.51 15.46 -16.48
C LEU A 1 4.77 15.86 -17.74
N HIS A 2 4.15 14.92 -18.42
CA HIS A 2 3.58 15.18 -19.74
C HIS A 2 2.23 14.46 -19.87
N ASN A 3 1.19 15.19 -20.27
CA ASN A 3 -0.12 14.60 -20.52
C ASN A 3 -0.19 14.12 -21.98
N THR A 4 -0.25 12.80 -22.16
CA THR A 4 -0.42 12.15 -23.48
C THR A 4 -1.67 11.28 -23.54
N SER A 5 -2.57 11.39 -22.55
CA SER A 5 -3.75 10.55 -22.46
C SER A 5 -4.67 10.75 -23.66
N VAL A 6 -5.13 9.65 -24.23
CA VAL A 6 -6.22 9.63 -25.22
C VAL A 6 -7.57 9.40 -24.54
N THR A 7 -7.57 9.01 -23.25
CA THR A 7 -8.78 8.82 -22.45
C THR A 7 -9.23 10.17 -21.92
N LYS A 8 -10.48 10.52 -22.14
CA LYS A 8 -11.06 11.80 -21.74
C LYS A 8 -11.85 11.71 -20.46
N ASP A 9 -11.83 12.80 -19.71
CA ASP A 9 -12.68 13.05 -18.54
C ASP A 9 -12.50 12.07 -17.36
N VAL A 10 -11.40 11.29 -17.34
CA VAL A 10 -11.07 10.39 -16.24
C VAL A 10 -9.57 10.40 -15.91
N ALA A 11 -9.26 10.11 -14.64
CA ALA A 11 -7.89 9.92 -14.16
C ALA A 11 -7.80 8.74 -13.18
N SER A 12 -6.60 8.19 -13.05
CA SER A 12 -6.24 7.15 -12.09
C SER A 12 -5.22 7.69 -11.10
N TYR A 13 -5.37 7.34 -9.85
CA TYR A 13 -4.60 7.83 -8.72
C TYR A 13 -3.91 6.66 -8.03
N TYR A 14 -2.63 6.79 -7.77
CA TYR A 14 -1.82 5.76 -7.13
C TYR A 14 -1.03 6.36 -5.99
N ILE A 15 -0.94 5.65 -4.88
CA ILE A 15 0.12 5.83 -3.90
C ILE A 15 0.89 4.54 -3.77
N ILE A 16 2.20 4.64 -3.93
CA ILE A 16 3.14 3.54 -3.93
C ILE A 16 3.97 3.67 -2.66
N GLN A 17 3.89 2.67 -1.81
CA GLN A 17 4.72 2.52 -0.64
C GLN A 17 5.90 1.62 -1.00
N ASN A 18 7.14 2.08 -0.88
CA ASN A 18 8.32 1.22 -0.98
C ASN A 18 8.47 0.42 0.33
N VAL A 19 7.41 -0.30 0.66
CA VAL A 19 7.20 -1.04 1.91
C VAL A 19 6.47 -2.33 1.58
N GLY A 20 7.11 -3.46 1.82
CA GLY A 20 6.55 -4.77 1.59
C GLY A 20 6.99 -5.76 2.66
N SER A 21 6.70 -7.03 2.44
CA SER A 21 6.90 -8.07 3.45
C SER A 21 8.37 -8.33 3.83
N VAL A 22 9.35 -7.97 2.97
CA VAL A 22 10.77 -8.14 3.31
C VAL A 22 11.24 -7.22 4.45
N LEU A 23 10.51 -6.14 4.74
CA LEU A 23 10.81 -5.24 5.85
C LEU A 23 10.32 -5.76 7.20
N GLU A 24 9.48 -6.78 7.20
CA GLU A 24 8.95 -7.39 8.40
C GLU A 24 10.05 -8.07 9.22
N LYS A 25 9.94 -7.97 10.55
CA LYS A 25 10.69 -8.80 11.50
C LYS A 25 10.06 -10.19 11.56
N ASP A 26 10.74 -11.15 12.18
CA ASP A 26 10.23 -12.53 12.25
C ASP A 26 8.86 -12.63 12.94
N ASN A 27 8.61 -11.77 13.92
CA ASN A 27 7.33 -11.70 14.63
C ASN A 27 6.31 -10.74 13.98
N GLN A 28 6.58 -10.25 12.77
CA GLN A 28 5.74 -9.31 12.03
C GLN A 28 5.25 -9.87 10.69
N GLN A 29 5.49 -11.15 10.41
CA GLN A 29 5.18 -11.75 9.11
C GLN A 29 3.67 -11.71 8.82
N GLY A 30 3.31 -10.94 7.80
CA GLY A 30 1.93 -10.67 7.37
C GLY A 30 1.43 -9.26 7.71
N LEU A 31 2.20 -8.45 8.47
CA LEU A 31 1.74 -7.10 8.87
C LEU A 31 1.74 -6.10 7.72
N ALA A 32 2.59 -6.24 6.72
CA ALA A 32 2.55 -5.39 5.52
C ALA A 32 1.22 -5.57 4.78
N HIS A 33 0.81 -6.82 4.54
CA HIS A 33 -0.48 -7.15 3.92
C HIS A 33 -1.66 -6.79 4.83
N PHE A 34 -1.52 -6.98 6.13
CA PHE A 34 -2.54 -6.55 7.08
C PHE A 34 -2.80 -5.05 7.03
N LEU A 35 -1.74 -4.23 6.90
CA LEU A 35 -1.88 -2.77 6.73
C LEU A 35 -2.58 -2.40 5.42
N GLU A 36 -2.36 -3.17 4.35
CA GLU A 36 -3.08 -2.98 3.11
C GLU A 36 -4.59 -3.07 3.33
N HIS A 37 -5.06 -4.11 4.02
CA HIS A 37 -6.46 -4.28 4.36
C HIS A 37 -6.98 -3.15 5.26
N MET A 38 -6.18 -2.75 6.26
CA MET A 38 -6.56 -1.69 7.20
C MET A 38 -6.75 -0.33 6.51
N ALA A 39 -6.13 -0.08 5.37
CA ALA A 39 -6.32 1.14 4.59
C ALA A 39 -7.79 1.32 4.10
N PHE A 40 -8.55 0.24 4.03
CA PHE A 40 -9.99 0.25 3.68
C PHE A 40 -10.91 0.16 4.90
N ASN A 41 -10.34 0.02 6.12
CA ASN A 41 -11.08 -0.16 7.37
C ASN A 41 -11.05 1.07 8.28
N GLY A 42 -10.67 2.22 7.73
CA GLY A 42 -10.75 3.50 8.42
C GLY A 42 -9.49 4.33 8.36
N THR A 43 -9.70 5.58 8.08
CA THR A 43 -8.67 6.62 8.10
C THR A 43 -9.22 7.84 8.85
N LYS A 44 -8.37 8.83 9.10
CA LYS A 44 -8.74 10.05 9.82
C LYS A 44 -9.98 10.74 9.25
N ASP A 45 -10.02 10.90 7.92
CA ASP A 45 -11.09 11.66 7.27
C ASP A 45 -12.20 10.74 6.72
N PHE A 46 -11.95 9.44 6.65
CA PHE A 46 -12.88 8.42 6.16
C PHE A 46 -12.97 7.26 7.16
N PRO A 47 -13.71 7.40 8.25
CA PRO A 47 -13.83 6.36 9.28
C PRO A 47 -14.52 5.10 8.75
N GLY A 48 -14.14 3.94 9.25
CA GLY A 48 -14.69 2.64 8.85
C GLY A 48 -14.55 2.40 7.35
N LYS A 49 -15.61 2.03 6.67
CA LYS A 49 -15.64 1.84 5.21
C LYS A 49 -15.83 3.14 4.41
N GLY A 50 -15.52 4.29 5.00
CA GLY A 50 -15.83 5.62 4.44
C GLY A 50 -15.25 5.85 3.04
N ILE A 51 -14.03 5.39 2.73
CA ILE A 51 -13.44 5.48 1.39
C ILE A 51 -14.27 4.69 0.37
N LEU A 52 -14.63 3.45 0.69
CA LEU A 52 -15.39 2.59 -0.21
C LEU A 52 -16.78 3.17 -0.45
N ASN A 53 -17.47 3.61 0.60
CA ASN A 53 -18.80 4.21 0.51
C ASN A 53 -18.76 5.48 -0.35
N LYS A 54 -17.79 6.38 -0.10
CA LYS A 54 -17.64 7.61 -0.89
C LYS A 54 -17.41 7.33 -2.37
N MET A 55 -16.58 6.37 -2.70
CA MET A 55 -16.31 6.02 -4.09
C MET A 55 -17.50 5.32 -4.76
N GLN A 56 -18.23 4.48 -4.03
CA GLN A 56 -19.45 3.84 -4.54
C GLN A 56 -20.56 4.84 -4.87
N GLU A 57 -20.70 5.95 -4.14
CA GLU A 57 -21.61 7.04 -4.45
C GLU A 57 -21.38 7.60 -5.86
N HIS A 58 -20.15 7.50 -6.38
CA HIS A 58 -19.75 7.93 -7.71
C HIS A 58 -19.64 6.77 -8.73
N GLY A 59 -20.20 5.60 -8.39
CA GLY A 59 -20.25 4.44 -9.29
C GLY A 59 -18.96 3.64 -9.41
N LEU A 60 -17.94 3.93 -8.57
CA LEU A 60 -16.67 3.18 -8.55
C LEU A 60 -16.84 1.91 -7.70
N VAL A 61 -16.28 0.82 -8.17
CA VAL A 61 -16.48 -0.52 -7.59
C VAL A 61 -15.18 -1.04 -6.98
N PHE A 62 -15.24 -1.49 -5.72
CA PHE A 62 -14.12 -2.18 -5.08
C PHE A 62 -13.77 -3.48 -5.83
N GLY A 63 -12.50 -3.74 -6.00
CA GLY A 63 -11.99 -4.87 -6.77
C GLY A 63 -11.88 -4.62 -8.28
N LYS A 64 -12.57 -3.60 -8.80
CA LYS A 64 -12.49 -3.18 -10.20
C LYS A 64 -11.77 -1.84 -10.35
N ASP A 65 -12.33 -0.81 -9.73
CA ASP A 65 -11.82 0.57 -9.84
C ASP A 65 -10.96 0.98 -8.65
N ILE A 66 -11.23 0.41 -7.48
CA ILE A 66 -10.47 0.63 -6.23
C ILE A 66 -9.78 -0.67 -5.87
N ASN A 67 -8.46 -0.65 -5.77
CA ASN A 67 -7.66 -1.82 -5.47
C ASN A 67 -6.44 -1.49 -4.63
N ALA A 68 -5.83 -2.53 -4.08
CA ALA A 68 -4.50 -2.51 -3.54
C ALA A 68 -3.82 -3.86 -3.74
N TYR A 69 -2.52 -3.90 -3.57
CA TYR A 69 -1.76 -5.14 -3.44
C TYR A 69 -0.51 -4.92 -2.60
N THR A 70 -0.10 -5.97 -1.92
CA THR A 70 1.19 -6.04 -1.20
C THR A 70 2.08 -7.08 -1.85
N SER A 71 3.32 -6.69 -2.13
CA SER A 71 4.40 -7.54 -2.61
C SER A 71 5.50 -7.68 -1.57
N PHE A 72 6.64 -8.25 -1.98
CA PHE A 72 7.83 -8.32 -1.13
C PHE A 72 8.41 -6.95 -0.82
N ASP A 73 8.44 -6.04 -1.81
CA ASP A 73 9.15 -4.77 -1.74
C ASP A 73 8.22 -3.55 -1.67
N GLU A 74 6.96 -3.72 -2.05
CA GLU A 74 6.04 -2.61 -2.18
C GLU A 74 4.60 -2.94 -1.78
N THR A 75 3.87 -1.91 -1.39
CA THR A 75 2.41 -1.92 -1.28
C THR A 75 1.87 -0.77 -2.11
N VAL A 76 0.91 -1.04 -2.97
CA VAL A 76 0.31 -0.05 -3.87
C VAL A 76 -1.18 0.02 -3.64
N TYR A 77 -1.69 1.24 -3.50
CA TYR A 77 -3.12 1.52 -3.48
C TYR A 77 -3.48 2.34 -4.70
N ASN A 78 -4.60 2.04 -5.32
CA ASN A 78 -5.03 2.79 -6.49
C ASN A 78 -6.55 2.97 -6.58
N ILE A 79 -6.94 4.07 -7.22
CA ILE A 79 -8.31 4.34 -7.64
C ILE A 79 -8.24 4.70 -9.11
N ASN A 80 -8.92 3.92 -9.93
CA ASN A 80 -8.92 4.07 -11.39
C ASN A 80 -10.24 4.69 -11.86
N ASN A 81 -10.19 5.32 -13.03
CA ASN A 81 -11.37 5.82 -13.74
C ASN A 81 -12.19 6.87 -12.97
N ILE A 82 -11.54 7.65 -12.09
CA ILE A 82 -12.23 8.77 -11.42
C ILE A 82 -12.52 9.85 -12.46
N PRO A 83 -13.78 10.33 -12.58
CA PRO A 83 -14.09 11.51 -13.39
C PRO A 83 -13.28 12.73 -12.96
N THR A 84 -12.76 13.51 -13.92
CA THR A 84 -11.88 14.65 -13.66
C THR A 84 -12.65 15.94 -13.31
N THR A 85 -13.73 15.81 -12.54
CA THR A 85 -14.38 16.98 -11.93
C THR A 85 -13.53 17.51 -10.77
N PRO A 86 -13.55 18.84 -10.51
CA PRO A 86 -12.73 19.43 -9.43
C PRO A 86 -12.96 18.74 -8.06
N GLU A 87 -14.21 18.42 -7.72
CA GLU A 87 -14.56 17.74 -6.48
C GLU A 87 -13.94 16.34 -6.38
N LEU A 88 -13.99 15.55 -7.46
CA LEU A 88 -13.50 14.18 -7.46
C LEU A 88 -11.97 14.13 -7.53
N ILE A 89 -11.34 15.11 -8.17
CA ILE A 89 -9.89 15.28 -8.11
C ILE A 89 -9.45 15.52 -6.66
N ASP A 90 -10.09 16.45 -5.97
CA ASP A 90 -9.77 16.75 -4.57
C ASP A 90 -10.06 15.55 -3.65
N THR A 91 -11.15 14.82 -3.91
CA THR A 91 -11.48 13.59 -3.18
C THR A 91 -10.43 12.51 -3.41
N GLY A 92 -10.02 12.27 -4.65
CA GLY A 92 -8.97 11.28 -4.98
C GLY A 92 -7.66 11.58 -4.29
N LEU A 93 -7.21 12.84 -4.32
CA LEU A 93 -6.00 13.28 -3.62
C LEU A 93 -6.14 13.16 -2.09
N SER A 94 -7.32 13.47 -1.54
CA SER A 94 -7.59 13.29 -0.11
C SER A 94 -7.49 11.83 0.32
N ILE A 95 -8.01 10.91 -0.48
CA ILE A 95 -7.89 9.48 -0.21
C ILE A 95 -6.42 9.04 -0.24
N LEU A 96 -5.64 9.47 -1.25
CA LEU A 96 -4.20 9.16 -1.27
C LEU A 96 -3.47 9.69 -0.03
N GLN A 97 -3.79 10.91 0.41
CA GLN A 97 -3.21 11.48 1.63
C GLN A 97 -3.57 10.65 2.87
N ASN A 98 -4.80 10.20 2.97
CA ASN A 98 -5.25 9.36 4.06
C ASN A 98 -4.55 7.99 4.06
N TRP A 99 -4.39 7.36 2.91
CA TRP A 99 -3.62 6.13 2.76
C TRP A 99 -2.12 6.31 3.05
N SER A 100 -1.58 7.51 2.79
CA SER A 100 -0.16 7.77 3.04
C SER A 100 0.19 7.76 4.52
N ASN A 101 -0.61 8.42 5.37
CA ASN A 101 -0.16 8.71 6.74
C ASN A 101 -1.26 8.76 7.82
N TYR A 102 -2.50 8.47 7.50
CA TYR A 102 -3.63 8.69 8.40
C TYR A 102 -4.53 7.47 8.60
N LEU A 103 -3.96 6.25 8.58
CA LEU A 103 -4.70 5.04 8.92
C LEU A 103 -5.11 5.06 10.39
N SER A 104 -6.34 4.69 10.71
CA SER A 104 -6.88 4.75 12.07
C SER A 104 -6.36 3.63 12.97
N LEU A 105 -6.22 2.42 12.44
CA LEU A 105 -5.71 1.21 13.13
C LEU A 105 -6.37 0.99 14.50
N THR A 106 -7.70 1.06 14.55
CA THR A 106 -8.45 0.78 15.78
C THR A 106 -8.40 -0.71 16.11
N GLU A 107 -8.47 -1.05 17.38
CA GLU A 107 -8.41 -2.44 17.85
C GLU A 107 -9.59 -3.25 17.32
N GLU A 108 -10.77 -2.66 17.29
CA GLU A 108 -12.00 -3.28 16.79
C GLU A 108 -11.86 -3.67 15.29
N GLU A 109 -11.37 -2.76 14.44
CA GLU A 109 -11.19 -3.03 13.01
C GLU A 109 -10.05 -4.04 12.78
N ILE A 110 -8.98 -3.97 13.57
CA ILE A 110 -7.89 -4.97 13.51
C ILE A 110 -8.43 -6.36 13.84
N ASP A 111 -9.18 -6.52 14.92
CA ASP A 111 -9.70 -7.83 15.32
C ASP A 111 -10.72 -8.36 14.31
N SER A 112 -11.56 -7.50 13.75
CA SER A 112 -12.48 -7.85 12.67
C SER A 112 -11.75 -8.36 11.42
N GLU A 113 -10.60 -7.74 11.06
CA GLU A 113 -9.88 -8.07 9.84
C GLU A 113 -9.05 -9.35 9.92
N ARG A 114 -8.68 -9.81 11.14
CA ARG A 114 -7.96 -11.10 11.32
C ARG A 114 -8.71 -12.26 10.67
N GLY A 115 -10.03 -12.31 10.83
CA GLY A 115 -10.89 -13.34 10.24
C GLY A 115 -10.90 -13.30 8.72
N VAL A 116 -10.91 -12.10 8.13
CA VAL A 116 -10.91 -11.89 6.67
C VAL A 116 -9.60 -12.41 6.06
N ILE A 117 -8.46 -12.02 6.63
CA ILE A 117 -7.14 -12.46 6.15
C ILE A 117 -6.96 -13.97 6.33
N LYS A 118 -7.48 -14.54 7.42
CA LYS A 118 -7.48 -15.99 7.62
C LYS A 118 -8.26 -16.73 6.52
N GLU A 119 -9.43 -16.22 6.14
CA GLU A 119 -10.21 -16.82 5.06
C GLU A 119 -9.50 -16.66 3.71
N GLU A 120 -8.87 -15.53 3.45
CA GLU A 120 -8.05 -15.33 2.27
C GLU A 120 -6.88 -16.33 2.23
N TRP A 121 -6.15 -16.48 3.32
CA TRP A 121 -5.10 -17.48 3.45
C TRP A 121 -5.64 -18.90 3.15
N ARG A 122 -6.77 -19.26 3.74
CA ARG A 122 -7.40 -20.57 3.54
C ARG A 122 -7.73 -20.84 2.08
N THR A 123 -8.28 -19.87 1.37
CA THR A 123 -8.66 -20.03 -0.04
C THR A 123 -7.46 -20.07 -0.98
N ARG A 124 -6.33 -19.48 -0.58
CA ARG A 124 -5.07 -19.53 -1.33
C ARG A 124 -4.28 -20.83 -1.13
N GLN A 125 -4.64 -21.68 -0.17
CA GLN A 125 -3.97 -22.96 0.08
C GLN A 125 -4.30 -24.00 -0.99
N ASN A 126 -3.55 -23.99 -2.07
CA ASN A 126 -3.70 -24.88 -3.23
C ASN A 126 -2.35 -25.47 -3.68
N GLY A 127 -2.37 -26.27 -4.75
CA GLY A 127 -1.17 -26.89 -5.29
C GLY A 127 -0.11 -25.89 -5.73
N GLN A 128 -0.53 -24.78 -6.36
CA GLN A 128 0.39 -23.73 -6.82
C GLN A 128 1.08 -23.04 -5.65
N MET A 129 0.35 -22.73 -4.59
CA MET A 129 0.92 -22.13 -3.37
C MET A 129 1.96 -23.05 -2.73
N ARG A 130 1.70 -24.37 -2.65
CA ARG A 130 2.67 -25.33 -2.12
C ARG A 130 3.95 -25.39 -2.96
N VAL A 131 3.82 -25.38 -4.29
CA VAL A 131 4.97 -25.32 -5.20
C VAL A 131 5.74 -24.03 -5.01
N LEU A 132 5.05 -22.88 -4.94
CA LEU A 132 5.68 -21.58 -4.70
C LEU A 132 6.49 -21.61 -3.39
N GLN A 133 5.89 -22.01 -2.28
CA GLN A 133 6.56 -22.07 -0.97
C GLN A 133 7.82 -22.95 -0.98
N GLN A 134 7.80 -24.09 -1.71
CA GLN A 134 8.96 -24.95 -1.86
C GLN A 134 10.02 -24.37 -2.80
N SER A 135 9.61 -23.56 -3.77
CA SER A 135 10.51 -22.96 -4.76
C SER A 135 11.25 -21.73 -4.22
N LEU A 136 10.64 -20.96 -3.31
CA LEU A 136 11.23 -19.72 -2.80
C LEU A 136 12.63 -19.91 -2.19
N PRO A 137 12.92 -20.91 -1.32
CA PRO A 137 14.26 -21.13 -0.80
C PRO A 137 15.28 -21.51 -1.88
N VAL A 138 14.82 -22.19 -2.94
CA VAL A 138 15.68 -22.57 -4.08
C VAL A 138 16.01 -21.34 -4.93
N MET A 139 15.03 -20.46 -5.15
CA MET A 139 15.16 -19.26 -5.99
C MET A 139 15.94 -18.15 -5.29
N PHE A 140 15.69 -17.96 -3.99
CA PHE A 140 16.16 -16.79 -3.23
C PHE A 140 17.16 -17.13 -2.13
N GLY A 141 17.49 -18.42 -1.96
CA GLY A 141 18.49 -18.89 -0.98
C GLY A 141 18.16 -18.46 0.44
N ASN A 142 19.18 -17.94 1.14
CA ASN A 142 19.04 -17.48 2.53
C ASN A 142 18.59 -16.01 2.65
N SER A 143 18.03 -15.44 1.60
CA SER A 143 17.49 -14.07 1.67
C SER A 143 16.10 -14.07 2.31
N LYS A 144 15.67 -12.89 2.80
CA LYS A 144 14.33 -12.72 3.34
C LYS A 144 13.20 -13.06 2.34
N TYR A 145 13.44 -12.93 1.05
CA TYR A 145 12.47 -13.29 0.01
C TYR A 145 12.01 -14.75 0.08
N SER A 146 12.88 -15.65 0.58
CA SER A 146 12.53 -17.06 0.76
C SER A 146 11.50 -17.32 1.87
N GLU A 147 11.34 -16.37 2.80
CA GLU A 147 10.59 -16.58 4.04
C GLU A 147 9.48 -15.53 4.28
N ARG A 148 9.34 -14.54 3.40
CA ARG A 148 8.46 -13.37 3.60
C ARG A 148 7.35 -13.29 2.55
N LEU A 149 6.61 -14.40 2.35
CA LEU A 149 5.38 -14.32 1.55
C LEU A 149 4.43 -13.27 2.17
N PRO A 150 3.88 -12.33 1.37
CA PRO A 150 3.06 -11.23 1.90
C PRO A 150 1.86 -11.68 2.75
N ILE A 151 1.25 -12.82 2.43
CA ILE A 151 0.13 -13.38 3.23
C ILE A 151 0.53 -13.70 4.67
N GLY A 152 1.81 -13.83 4.95
CA GLY A 152 2.37 -14.04 6.27
C GLY A 152 2.12 -15.41 6.89
N LEU A 153 2.35 -15.48 8.19
CA LEU A 153 2.14 -16.66 9.02
C LEU A 153 0.87 -16.49 9.87
N MET A 154 -0.05 -17.44 9.77
CA MET A 154 -1.35 -17.33 10.45
C MET A 154 -1.26 -17.28 11.98
N ASN A 155 -0.32 -17.98 12.58
CA ASN A 155 -0.07 -17.88 14.02
C ASN A 155 0.36 -16.47 14.46
N ILE A 156 0.98 -15.70 13.58
CA ILE A 156 1.32 -14.28 13.81
C ILE A 156 0.09 -13.42 13.53
N VAL A 157 -0.55 -13.58 12.36
CA VAL A 157 -1.72 -12.77 11.95
C VAL A 157 -2.86 -12.88 12.97
N GLU A 158 -3.11 -14.06 13.53
CA GLU A 158 -4.16 -14.26 14.51
C GLU A 158 -3.82 -13.69 15.89
N GLY A 159 -2.55 -13.53 16.23
CA GLY A 159 -2.12 -13.24 17.61
C GLY A 159 -1.16 -12.07 17.80
N PHE A 160 -0.83 -11.29 16.77
CA PHE A 160 0.04 -10.14 16.96
C PHE A 160 -0.62 -9.08 17.88
N ASP A 161 0.22 -8.39 18.66
CA ASP A 161 -0.18 -7.24 19.47
C ASP A 161 -0.49 -6.03 18.57
N TYR A 162 -1.56 -5.29 18.85
CA TYR A 162 -1.92 -4.05 18.13
C TYR A 162 -0.74 -3.09 18.00
N LYS A 163 0.10 -3.04 19.02
CA LYS A 163 1.31 -2.23 19.01
C LYS A 163 2.26 -2.67 17.91
N ALA A 164 2.40 -3.95 17.63
CA ALA A 164 3.29 -4.46 16.59
C ALA A 164 2.89 -3.96 15.20
N LEU A 165 1.58 -3.91 14.90
CA LEU A 165 1.06 -3.35 13.65
C LEU A 165 1.28 -1.84 13.58
N ARG A 166 0.99 -1.13 14.67
CA ARG A 166 1.19 0.33 14.76
C ARG A 166 2.66 0.70 14.67
N ASP A 167 3.57 -0.08 15.29
CA ASP A 167 5.01 0.11 15.17
C ASP A 167 5.48 -0.10 13.72
N PHE A 168 5.02 -1.17 13.06
CA PHE A 168 5.35 -1.41 11.65
C PHE A 168 4.86 -0.26 10.75
N TYR A 169 3.64 0.21 10.95
CA TYR A 169 3.11 1.38 10.26
C TYR A 169 3.95 2.63 10.51
N HIS A 170 4.31 2.90 11.75
CA HIS A 170 5.14 4.04 12.14
C HIS A 170 6.55 4.00 11.55
N ASP A 171 7.14 2.80 11.54
CA ASP A 171 8.51 2.60 11.05
C ASP A 171 8.60 2.79 9.54
N TRP A 172 7.57 2.42 8.78
CA TRP A 172 7.68 2.24 7.33
C TRP A 172 6.79 3.16 6.50
N TYR A 173 5.60 3.57 6.95
CA TYR A 173 4.73 4.49 6.20
C TYR A 173 5.22 5.93 6.35
N ARG A 174 6.29 6.24 5.64
CA ARG A 174 7.01 7.51 5.69
C ARG A 174 7.06 8.15 4.31
N THR A 175 7.05 9.48 4.28
CA THR A 175 7.04 10.25 3.03
C THR A 175 8.26 10.01 2.14
N ASP A 176 9.42 9.68 2.72
CA ASP A 176 10.64 9.33 1.99
C ASP A 176 10.62 7.94 1.34
N LEU A 177 9.62 7.11 1.66
CA LEU A 177 9.38 5.80 1.09
C LEU A 177 8.12 5.76 0.21
N GLN A 178 7.57 6.91 -0.16
CA GLN A 178 6.31 7.01 -0.88
C GLN A 178 6.47 7.71 -2.22
N ALA A 179 5.66 7.30 -3.19
CA ALA A 179 5.50 8.01 -4.44
C ALA A 179 4.01 8.14 -4.77
N ILE A 180 3.64 9.27 -5.40
CA ILE A 180 2.29 9.51 -5.90
C ILE A 180 2.37 9.56 -7.42
N ALA A 181 1.43 8.88 -8.08
CA ALA A 181 1.23 8.99 -9.51
C ALA A 181 -0.24 9.31 -9.82
N VAL A 182 -0.46 10.30 -10.65
CA VAL A 182 -1.78 10.65 -11.19
C VAL A 182 -1.70 10.61 -12.71
N VAL A 183 -2.54 9.79 -13.33
CA VAL A 183 -2.48 9.51 -14.77
C VAL A 183 -3.87 9.64 -15.38
N GLY A 184 -4.02 10.48 -16.38
CA GLY A 184 -5.31 10.67 -17.06
C GLY A 184 -5.44 12.02 -17.75
N ASP A 185 -6.69 12.41 -17.97
CA ASP A 185 -7.03 13.71 -18.56
C ASP A 185 -7.03 14.80 -17.48
N ILE A 186 -5.85 15.32 -17.20
CA ILE A 186 -5.60 16.28 -16.11
C ILE A 186 -4.73 17.44 -16.57
N ASN A 187 -4.88 18.58 -15.91
CA ASN A 187 -3.89 19.64 -15.95
C ASN A 187 -2.75 19.31 -14.97
N VAL A 188 -1.58 18.99 -15.51
CA VAL A 188 -0.43 18.52 -14.71
C VAL A 188 0.03 19.57 -13.70
N ASP A 189 0.10 20.85 -14.10
CA ASP A 189 0.56 21.93 -13.21
C ASP A 189 -0.43 22.15 -12.04
N GLU A 190 -1.73 22.06 -12.32
CA GLU A 190 -2.76 22.18 -11.29
C GLU A 190 -2.70 21.01 -10.29
N ILE A 191 -2.57 19.78 -10.79
CA ILE A 191 -2.47 18.57 -9.94
C ILE A 191 -1.20 18.63 -9.10
N GLU A 192 -0.06 19.04 -9.67
CA GLU A 192 1.20 19.20 -8.93
C GLU A 192 1.02 20.18 -7.75
N GLN A 193 0.42 21.35 -7.99
CA GLN A 193 0.17 22.33 -6.94
C GLN A 193 -0.78 21.81 -5.85
N LYS A 194 -1.81 21.06 -6.24
CA LYS A 194 -2.72 20.39 -5.28
C LYS A 194 -1.99 19.36 -4.43
N ILE A 195 -1.14 18.53 -5.03
CA ILE A 195 -0.32 17.53 -4.32
C ILE A 195 0.63 18.24 -3.34
N ILE A 196 1.38 19.24 -3.79
CA ILE A 196 2.30 20.01 -2.94
C ILE A 196 1.52 20.57 -1.74
N LYS A 197 0.41 21.26 -1.98
CA LYS A 197 -0.38 21.87 -0.92
C LYS A 197 -0.89 20.84 0.09
N GLN A 198 -1.33 19.69 -0.37
CA GLN A 198 -2.03 18.71 0.47
C GLN A 198 -1.06 17.80 1.24
N PHE A 199 0.10 17.50 0.65
CA PHE A 199 1.05 16.54 1.23
C PHE A 199 2.20 17.21 1.99
N SER A 200 2.45 18.51 1.82
CA SER A 200 3.53 19.22 2.51
C SER A 200 3.35 19.31 4.04
N ASP A 201 2.14 19.18 4.54
CA ASP A 201 1.83 19.19 5.98
C ASP A 201 1.97 17.82 6.66
N ILE A 202 2.28 16.76 5.88
CA ILE A 202 2.50 15.44 6.46
C ILE A 202 3.80 15.47 7.26
N PRO A 203 3.78 15.07 8.54
CA PRO A 203 4.97 15.10 9.39
C PRO A 203 6.08 14.22 8.80
N ASP A 204 7.28 14.80 8.70
CA ASP A 204 8.47 14.04 8.35
C ASP A 204 8.85 13.13 9.53
N ARG A 205 8.73 11.82 9.33
CA ARG A 205 9.10 10.79 10.30
C ARG A 205 10.52 10.27 10.13
N THR A 206 11.33 10.90 9.28
CA THR A 206 12.73 10.49 8.98
C THR A 206 13.68 10.59 10.18
N LEU A 207 13.25 11.07 11.33
CA LEU A 207 14.07 11.18 12.54
C LEU A 207 14.56 9.84 13.12
N TYR A 208 13.99 8.70 12.71
CA TYR A 208 14.55 7.39 12.99
C TYR A 208 15.42 6.96 11.81
N ARG A 209 16.69 7.39 11.82
CA ARG A 209 17.71 6.81 10.95
C ARG A 209 17.81 5.31 11.25
N TYR A 210 17.08 4.48 10.53
CA TYR A 210 17.49 3.12 10.34
C TYR A 210 18.87 3.18 9.70
N HIS A 211 19.87 2.68 10.40
CA HIS A 211 21.21 2.64 9.85
C HIS A 211 21.14 1.87 8.54
N ALA A 212 21.54 2.53 7.45
CA ALA A 212 21.61 1.97 6.09
C ALA A 212 22.37 0.63 6.00
N ARG A 213 22.98 0.17 7.08
CA ARG A 213 23.66 -1.11 7.19
C ARG A 213 22.76 -2.35 7.13
N ASP A 214 21.48 -2.24 7.53
CA ASP A 214 20.56 -3.38 7.44
C ASP A 214 19.90 -3.49 6.07
N VAL A 215 19.77 -2.38 5.36
CA VAL A 215 19.25 -2.33 3.98
C VAL A 215 20.35 -2.62 2.95
N SER A 216 21.63 -2.38 3.28
CA SER A 216 22.76 -2.59 2.37
C SER A 216 23.02 -4.06 2.00
N ARG A 217 22.43 -5.01 2.73
CA ARG A 217 22.41 -6.42 2.32
C ARG A 217 21.38 -6.75 1.24
N ILE A 218 20.43 -5.82 0.98
CA ILE A 218 19.38 -5.93 -0.04
C ILE A 218 19.76 -5.14 -1.29
N SER A 219 20.65 -4.13 -1.18
CA SER A 219 20.89 -3.11 -2.21
C SER A 219 21.86 -3.46 -3.34
N ASN A 220 22.22 -4.72 -3.53
CA ASN A 220 23.07 -5.11 -4.66
C ASN A 220 22.30 -5.37 -5.98
N TYR A 221 20.99 -5.11 -6.01
CA TYR A 221 20.20 -5.14 -7.25
C TYR A 221 19.71 -3.73 -7.59
N SER A 222 20.56 -2.98 -8.29
CA SER A 222 20.12 -1.74 -8.94
C SER A 222 19.29 -2.10 -10.17
N PHE A 223 17.97 -2.01 -10.11
CA PHE A 223 17.15 -2.01 -11.31
C PHE A 223 17.34 -0.67 -12.04
N ARG A 224 18.01 -0.72 -13.18
CA ARG A 224 18.00 0.40 -14.13
C ARG A 224 16.76 0.27 -15.00
N TRP A 225 15.84 1.18 -14.87
CA TRP A 225 14.78 1.36 -15.85
C TRP A 225 15.41 1.92 -17.12
N ALA A 226 15.45 1.13 -18.19
CA ALA A 226 15.73 1.65 -19.51
C ALA A 226 14.43 2.26 -20.04
N ALA A 227 14.39 3.58 -20.22
CA ALA A 227 13.34 4.21 -20.98
C ALA A 227 13.44 3.68 -22.42
N ALA A 228 12.39 3.00 -22.88
CA ALA A 228 12.24 2.67 -24.29
C ALA A 228 11.97 3.99 -25.06
N SER A 229 12.87 4.32 -25.97
CA SER A 229 12.75 5.40 -26.96
C SER A 229 11.66 5.10 -27.98
#